data_3176c4ec1c9e0dc8efe6ff7337779445
#
_entry.id   3176c4ec1c9e0dc8efe6ff7337779445
#
_cell.length_a   1.000
_cell.length_b   1.000
_cell.length_c   1.000
_cell.angle_alpha   90.00
_cell.angle_beta   90.00
_cell.angle_gamma   90.00
#
_symmetry.space_group_name_H-M   'P 1'
#
loop_
_entity.id
_entity.type
_entity.pdbx_description
1 polymer ?
#
loop_
_entity_poly.entity_id
_entity_poly.type
_entity_poly.pdbx_seq_one_letter_code
_entity_poly.pdbx_strand_id
1 'polypeptide(L)'
;LTQIRCEKYPRQEITFTPNDVPYPETKLDFHANVFNKLATRFYERHGATVTEPAFESLSDLSGKPLMTTRYCIKHQLDLCPKMQHLGRSVQEPLRLRDAHHTYRLDFDCRQCRMFLIMENKTNAFEQAPE
;
A
#
# COMPACT_ATOMS: atom_id res chain seq x y z
N LEU A 1 -31.30 17.06 1.48
CA LEU A 1 -29.93 17.31 1.99
C LEU A 1 -28.98 17.77 0.87
N THR A 2 -28.98 17.15 -0.30
CA THR A 2 -28.11 17.50 -1.43
C THR A 2 -28.40 18.89 -1.98
N GLN A 3 -29.67 19.28 -2.11
CA GLN A 3 -30.08 20.58 -2.62
C GLN A 3 -29.64 21.72 -1.71
N ILE A 4 -29.87 21.60 -0.40
CA ILE A 4 -29.44 22.57 0.62
C ILE A 4 -27.92 22.76 0.61
N ARG A 5 -27.17 21.68 0.37
CA ARG A 5 -25.71 21.72 0.30
C ARG A 5 -25.22 22.52 -0.92
N CYS A 6 -25.86 22.35 -2.07
CA CYS A 6 -25.51 23.08 -3.30
C CYS A 6 -25.85 24.57 -3.20
N GLU A 7 -26.96 24.94 -2.54
CA GLU A 7 -27.35 26.33 -2.33
C GLU A 7 -26.39 27.04 -1.34
N LYS A 8 -26.01 26.35 -0.25
CA LYS A 8 -25.15 26.91 0.79
C LYS A 8 -23.65 26.97 0.40
N TYR A 9 -23.24 26.05 -0.45
CA TYR A 9 -21.87 25.92 -0.95
C TYR A 9 -21.88 25.79 -2.49
N PRO A 10 -22.06 26.90 -3.20
CA PRO A 10 -22.04 26.88 -4.66
C PRO A 10 -20.69 26.36 -5.16
N ARG A 11 -20.71 25.49 -6.15
CA ARG A 11 -19.48 25.04 -6.81
C ARG A 11 -18.80 26.24 -7.45
N GLN A 12 -17.56 26.48 -7.04
CA GLN A 12 -16.71 27.39 -7.80
C GLN A 12 -16.40 26.73 -9.15
N GLU A 13 -16.66 27.45 -10.24
CA GLU A 13 -16.18 27.04 -11.55
C GLU A 13 -14.64 27.18 -11.56
N ILE A 14 -13.97 26.04 -11.50
CA ILE A 14 -12.53 25.99 -11.61
C ILE A 14 -12.19 25.90 -13.10
N THR A 15 -11.63 26.95 -13.63
CA THR A 15 -11.08 26.94 -14.99
C THR A 15 -9.73 26.19 -14.95
N PHE A 16 -9.69 25.04 -15.63
CA PHE A 16 -8.45 24.29 -15.75
C PHE A 16 -7.51 25.01 -16.73
N THR A 17 -6.37 25.46 -16.24
CA THR A 17 -5.31 26.02 -17.07
C THR A 17 -4.18 24.97 -17.19
N PRO A 18 -3.97 24.40 -18.39
CA PRO A 18 -2.86 23.49 -18.61
C PRO A 18 -1.53 24.21 -18.33
N ASN A 19 -0.60 23.52 -17.71
CA ASN A 19 0.77 24.01 -17.51
C ASN A 19 1.77 22.87 -17.75
N ASP A 20 3.03 23.22 -17.97
CA ASP A 20 4.14 22.31 -18.20
C ASP A 20 5.20 22.41 -17.08
N VAL A 21 4.75 22.77 -15.87
CA VAL A 21 5.64 22.83 -14.70
C VAL A 21 6.19 21.42 -14.43
N PRO A 22 7.51 21.25 -14.34
CA PRO A 22 8.11 19.96 -14.08
C PRO A 22 7.60 19.36 -12.77
N TYR A 23 7.31 18.05 -12.79
CA TYR A 23 6.96 17.33 -11.58
C TYR A 23 8.20 17.19 -10.67
N PRO A 24 8.08 17.33 -9.34
CA PRO A 24 9.23 17.31 -8.44
C PRO A 24 10.06 16.03 -8.49
N GLU A 25 9.42 14.90 -8.76
CA GLU A 25 10.07 13.59 -8.86
C GLU A 25 10.18 13.17 -10.33
N THR A 26 11.38 12.79 -10.77
CA THR A 26 11.62 12.37 -12.16
C THR A 26 11.29 10.90 -12.41
N LYS A 27 11.21 10.08 -11.37
CA LYS A 27 10.86 8.65 -11.43
C LYS A 27 9.73 8.35 -10.45
N LEU A 28 8.67 7.77 -10.97
CA LEU A 28 7.47 7.45 -10.21
C LEU A 28 7.31 5.94 -10.11
N ASP A 29 7.32 5.44 -8.90
CA ASP A 29 7.01 4.05 -8.58
C ASP A 29 5.50 3.86 -8.26
N PHE A 30 5.14 2.70 -7.75
CA PHE A 30 3.76 2.36 -7.40
C PHE A 30 3.12 3.30 -6.36
N HIS A 31 3.89 4.04 -5.55
CA HIS A 31 3.34 4.99 -4.58
C HIS A 31 2.63 6.18 -5.27
N ALA A 32 3.03 6.52 -6.49
CA ALA A 32 2.35 7.54 -7.28
C ALA A 32 0.97 7.08 -7.80
N ASN A 33 0.65 5.82 -7.65
CA ASN A 33 -0.64 5.20 -7.99
C ASN A 33 -1.10 5.50 -9.44
N VAL A 34 -0.18 5.39 -10.40
CA VAL A 34 -0.47 5.67 -11.80
C VAL A 34 -1.15 4.46 -12.43
N PHE A 35 -2.47 4.54 -12.62
CA PHE A 35 -3.27 3.40 -13.06
C PHE A 35 -3.53 3.36 -14.58
N ASN A 36 -3.71 4.51 -15.23
CA ASN A 36 -4.18 4.56 -16.60
C ASN A 36 -3.28 5.41 -17.51
N LYS A 37 -3.48 5.25 -18.84
CA LYS A 37 -2.70 5.95 -19.88
C LYS A 37 -2.79 7.48 -19.82
N LEU A 38 -3.92 8.05 -19.35
CA LEU A 38 -4.07 9.49 -19.24
C LEU A 38 -3.21 10.04 -18.09
N ALA A 39 -3.20 9.34 -16.96
CA ALA A 39 -2.33 9.67 -15.84
C ALA A 39 -0.85 9.53 -16.23
N THR A 40 -0.47 8.47 -16.94
CA THR A 40 0.90 8.31 -17.45
C THR A 40 1.31 9.49 -18.33
N ARG A 41 0.50 9.86 -19.34
CA ARG A 41 0.75 11.01 -20.22
C ARG A 41 0.83 12.34 -19.47
N PHE A 42 0.04 12.49 -18.40
CA PHE A 42 0.13 13.67 -17.56
C PHE A 42 1.52 13.79 -16.94
N TYR A 43 2.00 12.75 -16.29
CA TYR A 43 3.32 12.76 -15.64
C TYR A 43 4.46 12.88 -16.65
N GLU A 44 4.39 12.18 -17.78
CA GLU A 44 5.38 12.30 -18.88
C GLU A 44 5.49 13.73 -19.41
N ARG A 45 4.35 14.42 -19.63
CA ARG A 45 4.33 15.82 -20.03
C ARG A 45 5.02 16.72 -19.00
N HIS A 46 4.95 16.38 -17.73
CA HIS A 46 5.62 17.10 -16.64
C HIS A 46 7.03 16.59 -16.34
N GLY A 47 7.63 15.82 -17.25
CA GLY A 47 9.04 15.38 -17.17
C GLY A 47 9.30 14.21 -16.23
N ALA A 48 8.26 13.52 -15.73
CA ALA A 48 8.40 12.34 -14.91
C ALA A 48 8.21 11.05 -15.73
N THR A 49 8.94 9.99 -15.36
CA THR A 49 8.82 8.66 -15.96
C THR A 49 8.18 7.71 -14.97
N VAL A 50 7.10 7.03 -15.37
CA VAL A 50 6.46 6.00 -14.56
C VAL A 50 7.26 4.70 -14.68
N THR A 51 7.93 4.30 -13.59
CA THR A 51 8.76 3.09 -13.53
C THR A 51 7.96 1.88 -13.10
N GLU A 52 6.96 2.08 -12.22
CA GLU A 52 6.05 1.04 -11.77
C GLU A 52 4.62 1.58 -11.77
N PRO A 53 3.67 0.88 -12.40
CA PRO A 53 2.27 1.28 -12.39
C PRO A 53 1.61 0.97 -11.03
N ALA A 54 0.39 1.46 -10.85
CA ALA A 54 -0.45 1.11 -9.70
C ALA A 54 -0.64 -0.40 -9.57
N PHE A 55 -0.64 -0.92 -8.35
CA PHE A 55 -0.76 -2.36 -8.10
C PHE A 55 -2.06 -2.95 -8.64
N GLU A 56 -3.14 -2.17 -8.69
CA GLU A 56 -4.42 -2.58 -9.25
C GLU A 56 -4.37 -2.93 -10.74
N SER A 57 -3.33 -2.47 -11.44
CA SER A 57 -3.10 -2.81 -12.86
C SER A 57 -2.33 -4.11 -13.05
N LEU A 58 -1.78 -4.70 -11.98
CA LEU A 58 -0.97 -5.90 -12.05
C LEU A 58 -1.83 -7.15 -11.82
N SER A 59 -1.57 -8.19 -12.61
CA SER A 59 -2.21 -9.51 -12.45
C SER A 59 -1.61 -10.33 -11.33
N ASP A 60 -0.35 -10.10 -10.98
CA ASP A 60 0.38 -10.77 -9.91
C ASP A 60 0.99 -9.76 -8.94
N LEU A 61 0.64 -9.91 -7.67
CA LEU A 61 1.11 -9.07 -6.57
C LEU A 61 2.07 -9.83 -5.63
N SER A 62 2.48 -11.04 -6.01
CA SER A 62 3.40 -11.86 -5.19
C SER A 62 4.69 -11.11 -4.89
N GLY A 63 5.08 -11.08 -3.63
CA GLY A 63 6.26 -10.36 -3.17
C GLY A 63 6.11 -8.83 -3.08
N LYS A 64 4.95 -8.27 -3.46
CA LYS A 64 4.71 -6.83 -3.38
C LYS A 64 4.24 -6.41 -1.98
N PRO A 65 4.71 -5.24 -1.46
CA PRO A 65 4.28 -4.70 -0.19
C PRO A 65 2.90 -4.01 -0.36
N LEU A 66 1.83 -4.73 -0.04
CA LEU A 66 0.46 -4.23 -0.20
C LEU A 66 0.10 -3.15 0.83
N MET A 67 0.71 -3.20 2.00
CA MET A 67 0.45 -2.23 3.06
C MET A 67 1.71 -1.98 3.87
N THR A 68 1.91 -0.71 4.22
CA THR A 68 2.90 -0.26 5.20
C THR A 68 2.18 0.38 6.37
N THR A 69 2.46 -0.06 7.58
CA THR A 69 1.81 0.47 8.77
C THR A 69 2.80 0.69 9.91
N ARG A 70 2.50 1.64 10.78
CA ARG A 70 3.19 1.82 12.06
C ARG A 70 2.59 0.97 13.19
N TYR A 71 1.39 0.44 12.99
CA TYR A 71 0.86 -0.59 13.87
C TYR A 71 1.70 -1.86 13.71
N CYS A 72 2.23 -2.37 14.81
CA CYS A 72 3.16 -3.49 14.79
C CYS A 72 2.60 -4.64 15.62
N ILE A 73 2.30 -5.76 14.98
CA ILE A 73 1.76 -6.93 15.68
C ILE A 73 2.76 -7.53 16.67
N LYS A 74 4.07 -7.45 16.41
CA LYS A 74 5.09 -7.86 17.39
C LYS A 74 5.03 -7.05 18.67
N HIS A 75 4.77 -5.75 18.56
CA HIS A 75 4.58 -4.91 19.74
C HIS A 75 3.33 -5.31 20.52
N GLN A 76 2.22 -5.57 19.80
CA GLN A 76 0.95 -5.98 20.41
C GLN A 76 1.03 -7.33 21.13
N LEU A 77 1.90 -8.22 20.66
CA LEU A 77 2.08 -9.57 21.24
C LEU A 77 3.25 -9.64 22.22
N ASP A 78 3.81 -8.51 22.63
CA ASP A 78 5.00 -8.42 23.51
C ASP A 78 6.25 -9.11 22.94
N LEU A 79 6.38 -9.14 21.62
CA LEU A 79 7.50 -9.75 20.88
C LEU A 79 8.45 -8.70 20.30
N CYS A 80 8.27 -7.42 20.65
CA CYS A 80 9.08 -6.34 20.10
C CYS A 80 10.52 -6.42 20.64
N PRO A 81 11.54 -6.51 19.78
CA PRO A 81 12.95 -6.64 20.24
C PRO A 81 13.46 -5.38 20.96
N LYS A 82 12.79 -4.23 20.82
CA LYS A 82 13.13 -3.00 21.53
C LYS A 82 12.54 -2.93 22.96
N MET A 83 11.50 -3.69 23.20
CA MET A 83 10.89 -3.81 24.52
C MET A 83 11.37 -5.13 25.11
N GLN A 84 12.47 -5.12 25.82
CA GLN A 84 13.12 -6.32 26.41
C GLN A 84 12.19 -7.05 27.38
N HIS A 85 11.18 -7.72 26.89
CA HIS A 85 10.28 -8.54 27.67
C HIS A 85 10.47 -10.02 27.34
N LEU A 86 11.15 -10.70 28.29
CA LEU A 86 10.94 -12.11 28.59
C LEU A 86 11.05 -13.08 27.40
N GLY A 87 12.19 -13.17 26.73
CA GLY A 87 12.62 -14.42 26.07
C GLY A 87 11.63 -15.15 25.17
N ARG A 88 10.52 -14.54 24.77
CA ARG A 88 9.57 -15.13 23.84
C ARG A 88 10.11 -15.03 22.43
N SER A 89 10.58 -16.14 21.90
CA SER A 89 10.85 -16.25 20.46
C SER A 89 9.60 -16.71 19.74
N VAL A 90 9.33 -16.10 18.62
CA VAL A 90 8.26 -16.53 17.71
C VAL A 90 8.90 -17.09 16.47
N GLN A 91 8.32 -18.16 15.94
CA GLN A 91 8.74 -18.72 14.69
C GLN A 91 8.51 -17.72 13.57
N GLU A 92 9.56 -17.23 12.97
CA GLU A 92 9.50 -16.32 11.82
C GLU A 92 9.57 -17.12 10.51
N PRO A 93 8.97 -16.63 9.43
CA PRO A 93 8.19 -15.39 9.31
C PRO A 93 6.78 -15.51 9.87
N LEU A 94 6.30 -14.42 10.50
CA LEU A 94 4.89 -14.32 10.85
C LEU A 94 4.05 -14.18 9.60
N ARG A 95 2.90 -14.85 9.59
CA ARG A 95 1.95 -14.82 8.48
C ARG A 95 0.57 -14.42 8.94
N LEU A 96 -0.08 -13.62 8.10
CA LEU A 96 -1.51 -13.32 8.22
C LEU A 96 -2.23 -14.09 7.10
N ARG A 97 -3.34 -14.71 7.42
CA ARG A 97 -4.18 -15.43 6.45
C ARG A 97 -5.60 -14.89 6.51
N ASP A 98 -6.18 -14.61 5.37
CA ASP A 98 -7.61 -14.41 5.19
C ASP A 98 -8.23 -15.59 4.42
N ALA A 99 -9.50 -15.48 4.00
CA ALA A 99 -10.21 -16.55 3.30
C ALA A 99 -9.58 -16.93 1.94
N HIS A 100 -8.78 -16.04 1.33
CA HIS A 100 -8.33 -16.17 -0.06
C HIS A 100 -6.82 -16.02 -0.23
N HIS A 101 -6.13 -15.43 0.76
CA HIS A 101 -4.74 -15.04 0.60
C HIS A 101 -3.92 -15.32 1.86
N THR A 102 -2.63 -15.50 1.65
CA THR A 102 -1.63 -15.55 2.72
C THR A 102 -0.64 -14.41 2.50
N TYR A 103 -0.37 -13.70 3.59
CA TYR A 103 0.54 -12.56 3.62
C TYR A 103 1.68 -12.86 4.58
N ARG A 104 2.88 -12.57 4.17
CA ARG A 104 4.05 -12.53 5.04
C ARG A 104 4.13 -11.15 5.70
N LEU A 105 4.48 -11.12 6.97
CA LEU A 105 4.71 -9.89 7.72
C LEU A 105 6.21 -9.63 7.82
N ASP A 106 6.67 -8.56 7.20
CA ASP A 106 8.05 -8.10 7.29
C ASP A 106 8.12 -6.89 8.25
N PHE A 107 9.22 -6.80 9.03
CA PHE A 107 9.34 -5.80 10.08
C PHE A 107 10.63 -5.00 9.95
N ASP A 108 10.50 -3.70 9.73
CA ASP A 108 11.59 -2.75 9.94
C ASP A 108 11.54 -2.23 11.39
N CYS A 109 12.22 -2.95 12.29
CA CYS A 109 12.25 -2.57 13.69
C CYS A 109 13.03 -1.28 13.97
N ARG A 110 13.87 -0.80 13.04
CA ARG A 110 14.59 0.47 13.19
C ARG A 110 13.63 1.64 13.06
N GLN A 111 12.78 1.59 12.05
CA GLN A 111 11.80 2.65 11.75
C GLN A 111 10.42 2.38 12.36
N CYS A 112 10.24 1.29 13.09
CA CYS A 112 8.93 0.86 13.62
C CYS A 112 7.87 0.79 12.52
N ARG A 113 8.15 0.04 11.44
CA ARG A 113 7.24 -0.21 10.33
C ARG A 113 7.01 -1.70 10.20
N MET A 114 5.78 -2.06 9.85
CA MET A 114 5.39 -3.41 9.46
C MET A 114 4.86 -3.37 8.02
N PHE A 115 5.27 -4.34 7.22
CA PHE A 115 4.85 -4.49 5.83
C PHE A 115 4.03 -5.76 5.68
N LEU A 116 2.93 -5.66 4.96
CA LEU A 116 2.15 -6.80 4.49
C LEU A 116 2.61 -7.13 3.08
N ILE A 117 3.23 -8.30 2.91
CA ILE A 117 3.73 -8.77 1.61
C ILE A 117 2.82 -9.89 1.12
N MET A 118 2.32 -9.79 -0.10
CA MET A 118 1.56 -10.88 -0.71
C MET A 118 2.47 -12.10 -0.92
N GLU A 119 2.12 -13.25 -0.36
CA GLU A 119 2.87 -14.48 -0.60
C GLU A 119 2.34 -15.25 -1.81
N ASN A 120 1.10 -15.62 -1.79
CA ASN A 120 0.42 -16.28 -2.92
C ASN A 120 -1.10 -16.26 -2.71
N LYS A 121 -1.88 -16.42 -3.78
CA LYS A 121 -3.27 -16.84 -3.66
C LYS A 121 -3.26 -18.27 -3.11
N THR A 122 -3.76 -18.46 -1.91
CA THR A 122 -4.00 -19.81 -1.39
C THR A 122 -5.06 -20.44 -2.26
N ASN A 123 -4.70 -21.41 -3.08
CA ASN A 123 -5.69 -22.34 -3.62
C ASN A 123 -6.38 -22.98 -2.43
N ALA A 124 -7.71 -22.91 -2.42
CA ALA A 124 -8.60 -23.21 -1.33
C ALA A 124 -8.22 -24.47 -0.52
N PHE A 125 -8.40 -24.34 0.81
CA PHE A 125 -8.62 -25.46 1.73
C PHE A 125 -7.63 -26.63 1.69
N GLU A 126 -6.49 -26.46 2.30
CA GLU A 126 -5.86 -27.56 2.97
C GLU A 126 -6.28 -27.48 4.44
N GLN A 127 -7.06 -28.46 4.85
CA GLN A 127 -7.78 -28.58 6.10
C GLN A 127 -6.83 -28.45 7.29
N ALA A 128 -7.25 -27.69 8.31
CA ALA A 128 -6.65 -27.77 9.61
C ALA A 128 -6.81 -29.21 10.15
N PRO A 129 -5.79 -29.85 10.71
CA PRO A 129 -5.98 -31.06 11.48
C PRO A 129 -6.77 -30.75 12.75
N GLU A 130 -7.73 -31.57 13.07
CA GLU A 130 -8.53 -31.59 14.29
C GLU A 130 -7.67 -31.63 15.57
#